data_e9734d95f638a973effb839c47a91ec5
#
_entry.id   e9734d95f638a973effb839c47a91ec5
#
_cell.length_a   1.000
_cell.length_b   1.000
_cell.length_c   1.000
_cell.angle_alpha   90.00
_cell.angle_beta   90.00
_cell.angle_gamma   90.00
#
_symmetry.space_group_name_H-M   'P 1'
#
loop_
_entity.id
_entity.type
_entity.pdbx_description
1 polymer ?
#
loop_
_entity_poly.entity_id
_entity_poly.type
_entity_poly.pdbx_seq_one_letter_code
_entity_poly.pdbx_strand_id
1 'polypeptide(L)'
;MTKRLPLSVACAAVACLSAIGALAAAGDPAAGKALFRGAGACLTCHTLELRGGGSASDLSWIGMLRSADALRRVLTNSTVHTATFSPVELDHLVAYLRTLRSLPPGEPRERTREVATLSENIEFFNRPERPAEERTDELIEALEIPEGATVADIGAGTGYFTWRLARQVGPAGTVLAVDLQQAMLDRVADTVKQHGLANVRFVRSTEKDPKLPARSIDIVFIAHSYHEFGDPESMMEGVRRSLKPGGRLVIVEYAKEKKLAPASTLHKMSFDEIRSEIEPMGFELDRMLDFLPTQHGLIFTVR
;
A
#
# COMPACT_ATOMS: atom_id res chain seq x y z
N MET A 1 65.97 13.49 -60.33
CA MET A 1 66.00 14.53 -59.27
C MET A 1 64.61 15.08 -59.05
N THR A 2 63.92 14.51 -58.11
CA THR A 2 62.50 14.88 -57.82
C THR A 2 62.40 15.24 -56.34
N LYS A 3 62.19 16.52 -56.11
CA LYS A 3 61.99 17.10 -54.77
C LYS A 3 60.53 16.88 -54.32
N ARG A 4 60.39 16.20 -53.21
CA ARG A 4 59.05 16.08 -52.52
C ARG A 4 58.81 17.32 -51.62
N LEU A 5 57.68 17.96 -51.78
CA LEU A 5 57.13 18.89 -50.82
C LEU A 5 56.32 18.16 -49.70
N PRO A 6 56.40 18.63 -48.48
CA PRO A 6 55.59 18.06 -47.41
C PRO A 6 54.18 18.67 -47.37
N LEU A 7 53.15 17.78 -47.22
CA LEU A 7 51.78 18.13 -46.93
C LEU A 7 51.69 18.56 -45.47
N SER A 8 51.31 19.79 -45.23
CA SER A 8 50.91 20.29 -43.91
C SER A 8 49.46 19.87 -43.61
N VAL A 9 49.31 18.99 -42.62
CA VAL A 9 47.99 18.58 -42.08
C VAL A 9 47.55 19.69 -41.11
N ALA A 10 46.53 20.42 -41.50
CA ALA A 10 45.82 21.34 -40.57
C ALA A 10 44.91 20.52 -39.69
N CYS A 11 45.24 20.44 -38.41
CA CYS A 11 44.40 19.86 -37.38
C CYS A 11 43.29 20.87 -37.03
N ALA A 12 42.07 20.62 -37.54
CA ALA A 12 40.89 21.37 -37.09
C ALA A 12 40.46 20.83 -35.70
N ALA A 13 40.66 21.63 -34.67
CA ALA A 13 40.15 21.36 -33.34
C ALA A 13 38.61 21.52 -33.34
N VAL A 14 37.93 20.40 -33.38
CA VAL A 14 36.47 20.38 -33.09
C VAL A 14 36.29 20.54 -31.59
N ALA A 15 35.86 21.75 -31.20
CA ALA A 15 35.43 22.00 -29.83
C ALA A 15 34.10 21.25 -29.57
N CYS A 16 34.19 20.07 -28.94
CA CYS A 16 33.03 19.45 -28.32
C CYS A 16 32.55 20.31 -27.16
N LEU A 17 31.56 21.12 -27.39
CA LEU A 17 30.75 21.70 -26.32
C LEU A 17 29.95 20.52 -25.68
N SER A 18 30.50 19.96 -24.65
CA SER A 18 29.78 19.07 -23.73
C SER A 18 28.71 19.92 -23.05
N ALA A 19 27.44 19.75 -23.47
CA ALA A 19 26.30 20.21 -22.69
C ALA A 19 26.31 19.41 -21.39
N ILE A 20 26.96 19.96 -20.35
CA ILE A 20 26.78 19.51 -18.98
C ILE A 20 25.36 19.92 -18.60
N GLY A 21 24.40 19.03 -18.82
CA GLY A 21 23.10 19.13 -18.20
C GLY A 21 23.34 19.21 -16.71
N ALA A 22 23.03 20.35 -16.09
CA ALA A 22 23.04 20.49 -14.66
C ALA A 22 22.12 19.43 -14.07
N LEU A 23 22.68 18.32 -13.56
CA LEU A 23 21.96 17.49 -12.58
C LEU A 23 21.62 18.45 -11.46
N ALA A 24 20.31 18.71 -11.29
CA ALA A 24 19.82 19.42 -10.12
C ALA A 24 20.44 18.71 -8.90
N ALA A 25 21.24 19.42 -8.13
CA ALA A 25 21.89 18.87 -6.96
C ALA A 25 20.79 18.28 -6.07
N ALA A 26 20.91 17.01 -5.73
CA ALA A 26 19.99 16.38 -4.80
C ALA A 26 20.00 17.21 -3.50
N GLY A 27 18.84 17.67 -3.03
CA GLY A 27 18.75 18.48 -1.83
C GLY A 27 19.39 17.78 -0.62
N ASP A 28 19.90 18.57 0.32
CA ASP A 28 20.48 18.07 1.56
C ASP A 28 19.37 17.76 2.58
N PRO A 29 19.17 16.49 2.99
CA PRO A 29 18.16 16.12 3.99
C PRO A 29 18.39 16.76 5.37
N ALA A 30 19.64 17.02 5.77
CA ALA A 30 19.94 17.63 7.07
C ALA A 30 19.50 19.11 7.09
N ALA A 31 19.77 19.84 6.02
CA ALA A 31 19.25 21.21 5.83
C ALA A 31 17.71 21.20 5.77
N GLY A 32 17.11 20.23 5.07
CA GLY A 32 15.66 20.06 5.01
C GLY A 32 15.04 19.79 6.38
N LYS A 33 15.67 18.99 7.23
CA LYS A 33 15.23 18.74 8.61
C LYS A 33 15.24 20.02 9.45
N ALA A 34 16.25 20.86 9.27
CA ALA A 34 16.34 22.14 9.96
C ALA A 34 15.20 23.09 9.52
N LEU A 35 14.91 23.15 8.22
CA LEU A 35 13.77 23.92 7.69
C LEU A 35 12.43 23.37 8.20
N PHE A 36 12.24 22.06 8.21
CA PHE A 36 11.02 21.39 8.69
C PHE A 36 10.70 21.74 10.13
N ARG A 37 11.72 21.77 11.00
CA ARG A 37 11.57 22.07 12.44
C ARG A 37 11.59 23.56 12.75
N GLY A 38 12.22 24.37 11.91
CA GLY A 38 12.41 25.81 12.08
C GLY A 38 11.44 26.64 11.24
N ALA A 39 11.94 27.23 10.17
CA ALA A 39 11.19 28.18 9.35
C ALA A 39 9.88 27.62 8.75
N GLY A 40 9.83 26.33 8.46
CA GLY A 40 8.62 25.67 7.95
C GLY A 40 7.53 25.45 9.00
N ALA A 41 7.90 25.44 10.29
CA ALA A 41 7.01 25.19 11.41
C ALA A 41 6.03 24.01 11.20
N CYS A 42 6.45 22.98 10.45
CA CYS A 42 5.57 21.91 9.97
C CYS A 42 4.92 21.14 11.13
N LEU A 43 5.63 20.99 12.25
CA LEU A 43 5.13 20.30 13.45
C LEU A 43 4.05 21.10 14.20
N THR A 44 3.74 22.32 13.81
CA THR A 44 2.61 23.07 14.37
C THR A 44 1.28 22.41 14.01
N CYS A 45 1.19 21.87 12.80
CA CYS A 45 -0.03 21.23 12.28
C CYS A 45 0.15 19.70 12.11
N HIS A 46 1.30 19.28 11.62
CA HIS A 46 1.58 17.87 11.35
C HIS A 46 2.17 17.14 12.56
N THR A 47 1.99 15.83 12.61
CA THR A 47 2.73 14.94 13.49
C THR A 47 3.90 14.31 12.75
N LEU A 48 4.95 13.99 13.50
CA LEU A 48 6.09 13.19 13.10
C LEU A 48 6.48 12.31 14.30
N GLU A 49 6.43 10.99 14.14
CA GLU A 49 6.74 10.04 15.23
C GLU A 49 5.90 10.35 16.50
N LEU A 50 4.60 10.53 16.33
CA LEU A 50 3.62 10.89 17.38
C LEU A 50 3.87 12.24 18.08
N ARG A 51 4.73 13.10 17.54
CA ARG A 51 5.02 14.44 18.08
C ARG A 51 4.56 15.51 17.11
N GLY A 52 3.88 16.53 17.60
CA GLY A 52 3.41 17.66 16.81
C GLY A 52 1.95 18.02 17.07
N GLY A 53 1.41 18.93 16.27
CA GLY A 53 0.09 19.53 16.48
C GLY A 53 -1.11 18.64 16.19
N GLY A 54 -0.99 17.67 15.29
CA GLY A 54 -2.04 16.71 14.96
C GLY A 54 -3.29 17.27 14.27
N SER A 55 -3.29 18.53 13.83
CA SER A 55 -4.39 19.11 13.05
C SER A 55 -4.33 18.78 11.56
N ALA A 56 -3.19 18.26 11.08
CA ALA A 56 -2.95 17.78 9.73
C ALA A 56 -2.41 16.35 9.75
N SER A 57 -2.18 15.78 8.56
CA SER A 57 -1.70 14.39 8.41
C SER A 57 -0.36 14.16 9.09
N ASP A 58 -0.15 12.95 9.60
CA ASP A 58 1.16 12.50 10.06
C ASP A 58 2.11 12.36 8.86
N LEU A 59 3.36 12.80 9.04
CA LEU A 59 4.38 12.83 8.00
C LEU A 59 5.48 11.77 8.18
N SER A 60 5.37 10.90 9.19
CA SER A 60 6.41 9.92 9.52
C SER A 60 6.81 9.02 8.35
N TRP A 61 5.92 8.82 7.38
CA TRP A 61 6.10 7.97 6.19
C TRP A 61 5.89 8.68 4.85
N ILE A 62 5.76 10.01 4.85
CA ILE A 62 5.42 10.76 3.64
C ILE A 62 6.39 10.51 2.47
N GLY A 63 7.64 10.20 2.79
CA GLY A 63 8.68 9.88 1.80
C GLY A 63 8.43 8.59 1.02
N MET A 64 7.54 7.72 1.51
CA MET A 64 7.10 6.52 0.80
C MET A 64 5.84 6.78 -0.03
N LEU A 65 4.96 7.62 0.49
CA LEU A 65 3.65 7.90 -0.10
C LEU A 65 3.69 8.86 -1.27
N ARG A 66 4.71 9.72 -1.34
CA ARG A 66 4.77 10.80 -2.31
C ARG A 66 6.12 10.81 -3.04
N SER A 67 6.06 10.95 -4.36
CA SER A 67 7.26 11.24 -5.16
C SER A 67 7.80 12.64 -4.83
N ALA A 68 9.07 12.88 -5.15
CA ALA A 68 9.68 14.20 -4.97
C ALA A 68 8.88 15.32 -5.66
N ASP A 69 8.39 15.06 -6.87
CA ASP A 69 7.57 16.02 -7.63
C ASP A 69 6.20 16.26 -6.99
N ALA A 70 5.57 15.22 -6.43
CA ALA A 70 4.31 15.36 -5.73
C ALA A 70 4.48 16.19 -4.44
N LEU A 71 5.54 15.93 -3.67
CA LEU A 71 5.88 16.73 -2.49
C LEU A 71 6.16 18.19 -2.84
N ARG A 72 6.93 18.42 -3.90
CA ARG A 72 7.21 19.77 -4.39
C ARG A 72 5.93 20.50 -4.77
N ARG A 73 5.02 19.88 -5.54
CA ARG A 73 3.74 20.49 -5.91
C ARG A 73 2.88 20.86 -4.70
N VAL A 74 2.80 19.98 -3.69
CA VAL A 74 2.02 20.26 -2.47
C VAL A 74 2.62 21.44 -1.70
N LEU A 75 3.93 21.51 -1.56
CA LEU A 75 4.62 22.59 -0.83
C LEU A 75 4.55 23.94 -1.55
N THR A 76 4.47 23.95 -2.90
CA THR A 76 4.41 25.20 -3.68
C THR A 76 3.00 25.71 -3.96
N ASN A 77 2.03 24.80 -4.10
CA ASN A 77 0.68 25.16 -4.58
C ASN A 77 -0.40 25.09 -3.47
N SER A 78 -0.03 24.74 -2.25
CA SER A 78 -0.99 24.67 -1.15
C SER A 78 -1.32 26.03 -0.58
N THR A 79 -2.61 26.32 -0.47
CA THR A 79 -3.11 27.52 0.24
C THR A 79 -2.98 27.42 1.76
N VAL A 80 -2.68 26.24 2.27
CA VAL A 80 -2.53 25.94 3.71
C VAL A 80 -1.08 26.15 4.17
N HIS A 81 -0.10 25.91 3.29
CA HIS A 81 1.31 26.10 3.59
C HIS A 81 1.70 27.54 3.27
N THR A 82 1.74 28.39 4.29
CA THR A 82 2.03 29.83 4.15
C THR A 82 3.53 30.16 4.14
N ALA A 83 4.38 29.19 4.49
CA ALA A 83 5.83 29.38 4.44
C ALA A 83 6.33 29.43 2.99
N THR A 84 7.10 30.47 2.67
CA THR A 84 7.72 30.64 1.35
C THR A 84 9.15 30.12 1.39
N PHE A 85 9.47 29.15 0.54
CA PHE A 85 10.80 28.57 0.41
C PHE A 85 11.40 28.94 -0.95
N SER A 86 12.70 29.22 -0.97
CA SER A 86 13.45 29.30 -2.22
C SER A 86 13.51 27.92 -2.91
N PRO A 87 13.80 27.86 -4.22
CA PRO A 87 13.92 26.57 -4.92
C PRO A 87 14.91 25.59 -4.25
N VAL A 88 16.02 26.12 -3.72
CA VAL A 88 17.04 25.30 -3.02
C VAL A 88 16.53 24.78 -1.68
N GLU A 89 15.82 25.59 -0.91
CA GLU A 89 15.20 25.18 0.35
C GLU A 89 14.10 24.13 0.12
N LEU A 90 13.33 24.27 -0.96
CA LEU A 90 12.35 23.24 -1.37
C LEU A 90 13.04 21.93 -1.70
N ASP A 91 14.20 21.96 -2.38
CA ASP A 91 14.97 20.75 -2.67
C ASP A 91 15.45 20.08 -1.38
N HIS A 92 15.95 20.85 -0.43
CA HIS A 92 16.36 20.35 0.88
C HIS A 92 15.17 19.76 1.65
N LEU A 93 14.04 20.46 1.70
CA LEU A 93 12.84 20.00 2.41
C LEU A 93 12.27 18.72 1.78
N VAL A 94 12.18 18.65 0.46
CA VAL A 94 11.75 17.46 -0.26
C VAL A 94 12.71 16.28 0.00
N ALA A 95 14.02 16.53 -0.03
CA ALA A 95 15.01 15.50 0.28
C ALA A 95 14.82 14.96 1.69
N TYR A 96 14.58 15.81 2.69
CA TYR A 96 14.28 15.37 4.06
C TYR A 96 12.97 14.59 4.13
N LEU A 97 11.87 15.11 3.59
CA LEU A 97 10.57 14.41 3.60
C LEU A 97 10.67 13.03 2.95
N ARG A 98 11.51 12.86 1.94
CA ARG A 98 11.80 11.58 1.30
C ARG A 98 12.54 10.58 2.20
N THR A 99 13.21 11.05 3.25
CA THR A 99 13.84 10.16 4.26
C THR A 99 12.87 9.67 5.30
N LEU A 100 11.69 10.27 5.42
CA LEU A 100 10.67 9.89 6.41
C LEU A 100 9.98 8.60 5.98
N ARG A 101 10.59 7.48 6.37
CA ARG A 101 10.16 6.11 6.03
C ARG A 101 10.16 5.18 7.23
N SER A 102 10.63 5.65 8.36
CA SER A 102 10.73 4.84 9.57
C SER A 102 9.48 4.97 10.41
N LEU A 103 8.98 3.81 10.82
CA LEU A 103 7.95 3.69 11.83
C LEU A 103 8.63 3.66 13.20
N PRO A 104 8.06 4.34 14.20
CA PRO A 104 8.37 3.97 15.56
C PRO A 104 8.00 2.48 15.75
N PRO A 105 8.76 1.70 16.52
CA PRO A 105 8.33 0.35 16.87
C PRO A 105 6.93 0.44 17.50
N GLY A 106 5.97 -0.19 16.85
CA GLY A 106 4.60 -0.23 17.34
C GLY A 106 4.55 -0.99 18.66
N GLU A 107 3.77 -0.51 19.61
CA GLU A 107 3.39 -1.33 20.76
C GLU A 107 2.61 -2.55 20.23
N PRO A 108 2.80 -3.75 20.83
CA PRO A 108 2.03 -4.92 20.45
C PRO A 108 0.54 -4.61 20.54
N ARG A 109 -0.17 -4.77 19.43
CA ARG A 109 -1.61 -4.49 19.37
C ARG A 109 -2.38 -5.56 20.12
N GLU A 110 -3.33 -5.15 20.95
CA GLU A 110 -4.32 -6.07 21.48
C GLU A 110 -5.22 -6.56 20.34
N ARG A 111 -5.21 -7.87 20.11
CA ARG A 111 -6.02 -8.50 19.06
C ARG A 111 -7.31 -9.02 19.67
N THR A 112 -8.44 -8.69 19.08
CA THR A 112 -9.70 -9.31 19.46
C THR A 112 -9.73 -10.73 18.91
N ARG A 113 -9.94 -11.69 19.81
CA ARG A 113 -10.28 -13.06 19.45
C ARG A 113 -11.79 -13.28 19.31
N GLU A 114 -12.56 -12.23 19.44
CA GLU A 114 -14.00 -12.31 19.25
C GLU A 114 -14.26 -12.47 17.75
N VAL A 115 -14.33 -13.72 17.34
CA VAL A 115 -15.00 -14.08 16.08
C VAL A 115 -16.44 -13.62 16.25
N ALA A 116 -16.78 -12.50 15.65
CA ALA A 116 -18.10 -11.91 15.80
C ALA A 116 -19.17 -12.91 15.42
N THR A 117 -20.31 -12.87 16.11
CA THR A 117 -21.40 -13.79 15.85
C THR A 117 -21.87 -13.63 14.40
N LEU A 118 -22.05 -14.76 13.73
CA LEU A 118 -22.32 -14.87 12.29
C LEU A 118 -23.45 -13.94 11.81
N SER A 119 -24.48 -13.69 12.65
CA SER A 119 -25.67 -12.92 12.28
C SER A 119 -25.44 -11.41 12.26
N GLU A 120 -24.73 -10.85 13.23
CA GLU A 120 -24.53 -9.39 13.34
C GLU A 120 -23.61 -8.83 12.28
N ASN A 121 -22.65 -9.64 11.83
CA ASN A 121 -21.69 -9.23 10.82
C ASN A 121 -22.22 -9.31 9.38
N ILE A 122 -23.17 -10.21 9.10
CA ILE A 122 -23.68 -10.39 7.72
C ILE A 122 -24.35 -9.10 7.22
N GLU A 123 -25.18 -8.45 8.04
CA GLU A 123 -25.83 -7.20 7.67
C GLU A 123 -24.82 -6.09 7.46
N PHE A 124 -23.84 -5.97 8.35
CA PHE A 124 -22.79 -4.97 8.25
C PHE A 124 -21.93 -5.17 6.99
N PHE A 125 -21.51 -6.41 6.72
CA PHE A 125 -20.66 -6.72 5.55
C PHE A 125 -21.37 -6.58 4.22
N ASN A 126 -22.69 -6.71 4.19
CA ASN A 126 -23.50 -6.62 2.96
C ASN A 126 -24.36 -5.37 2.89
N ARG A 127 -24.13 -4.36 3.73
CA ARG A 127 -24.91 -3.11 3.71
C ARG A 127 -24.87 -2.46 2.33
N PRO A 128 -25.99 -1.91 1.85
CA PRO A 128 -26.08 -1.35 0.49
C PRO A 128 -25.13 -0.17 0.24
N GLU A 129 -24.76 0.58 1.30
CA GLU A 129 -23.92 1.77 1.22
C GLU A 129 -22.42 1.42 1.08
N ARG A 130 -22.04 0.20 1.43
CA ARG A 130 -20.63 -0.25 1.47
C ARG A 130 -19.85 0.01 0.20
N PRO A 131 -20.37 -0.25 -1.02
CA PRO A 131 -19.62 0.00 -2.26
C PRO A 131 -19.22 1.47 -2.43
N ALA A 132 -20.09 2.40 -2.05
CA ALA A 132 -19.82 3.83 -2.13
C ALA A 132 -18.89 4.30 -0.99
N GLU A 133 -19.11 3.83 0.25
CA GLU A 133 -18.30 4.17 1.41
C GLU A 133 -16.86 3.69 1.29
N GLU A 134 -16.64 2.54 0.65
CA GLU A 134 -15.33 1.91 0.50
C GLU A 134 -14.71 2.13 -0.87
N ARG A 135 -15.44 2.75 -1.82
CA ARG A 135 -15.04 2.89 -3.24
C ARG A 135 -14.58 1.54 -3.80
N THR A 136 -15.40 0.50 -3.56
CA THR A 136 -15.02 -0.91 -3.76
C THR A 136 -14.61 -1.21 -5.20
N ASP A 137 -15.33 -0.69 -6.19
CA ASP A 137 -15.03 -0.97 -7.61
C ASP A 137 -13.71 -0.32 -8.02
N GLU A 138 -13.45 0.91 -7.55
CA GLU A 138 -12.17 1.60 -7.77
C GLU A 138 -11.01 0.90 -7.03
N LEU A 139 -11.28 0.34 -5.84
CA LEU A 139 -10.30 -0.49 -5.14
C LEU A 139 -9.90 -1.69 -6.00
N ILE A 140 -10.87 -2.46 -6.50
CA ILE A 140 -10.59 -3.65 -7.33
C ILE A 140 -9.84 -3.26 -8.61
N GLU A 141 -10.24 -2.18 -9.28
CA GLU A 141 -9.56 -1.67 -10.48
C GLU A 141 -8.09 -1.28 -10.19
N ALA A 142 -7.86 -0.57 -9.07
CA ALA A 142 -6.52 -0.12 -8.67
C ALA A 142 -5.56 -1.26 -8.28
N LEU A 143 -6.07 -2.47 -8.05
CA LEU A 143 -5.23 -3.65 -7.83
C LEU A 143 -4.56 -4.14 -9.12
N GLU A 144 -5.04 -3.72 -10.29
CA GLU A 144 -4.48 -4.10 -11.60
C GLU A 144 -4.29 -5.62 -11.70
N ILE A 145 -5.37 -6.36 -11.39
CA ILE A 145 -5.35 -7.83 -11.38
C ILE A 145 -5.36 -8.33 -12.83
N PRO A 146 -4.35 -9.09 -13.28
CA PRO A 146 -4.34 -9.62 -14.64
C PRO A 146 -5.48 -10.60 -14.87
N GLU A 147 -6.04 -10.60 -16.09
CA GLU A 147 -6.94 -11.66 -16.54
C GLU A 147 -6.21 -13.03 -16.49
N GLY A 148 -6.89 -14.05 -16.01
CA GLY A 148 -6.30 -15.39 -15.83
C GLY A 148 -5.50 -15.54 -14.53
N ALA A 149 -5.34 -14.50 -13.71
CA ALA A 149 -4.63 -14.58 -12.44
C ALA A 149 -5.28 -15.55 -11.43
N THR A 150 -4.46 -16.06 -10.53
CA THR A 150 -4.92 -16.78 -9.34
C THR A 150 -4.85 -15.85 -8.13
N VAL A 151 -6.00 -15.57 -7.55
CA VAL A 151 -6.13 -14.69 -6.37
C VAL A 151 -6.60 -15.51 -5.16
N ALA A 152 -6.02 -15.29 -4.00
CA ALA A 152 -6.54 -15.83 -2.74
C ALA A 152 -7.19 -14.69 -1.93
N ASP A 153 -8.46 -14.85 -1.58
CA ASP A 153 -9.23 -13.94 -0.72
C ASP A 153 -9.29 -14.55 0.68
N ILE A 154 -8.43 -14.07 1.60
CA ILE A 154 -8.31 -14.63 2.95
C ILE A 154 -9.18 -13.83 3.93
N GLY A 155 -10.04 -14.54 4.66
CA GLY A 155 -11.14 -13.97 5.42
C GLY A 155 -12.26 -13.56 4.49
N ALA A 156 -12.64 -14.47 3.57
CA ALA A 156 -13.61 -14.18 2.51
C ALA A 156 -15.00 -13.79 3.04
N GLY A 157 -15.33 -14.17 4.28
CA GLY A 157 -16.59 -13.81 4.95
C GLY A 157 -17.81 -14.20 4.13
N THR A 158 -18.65 -13.22 3.77
CA THR A 158 -19.85 -13.43 2.96
C THR A 158 -19.60 -13.50 1.46
N GLY A 159 -18.35 -13.38 1.02
CA GLY A 159 -17.98 -13.35 -0.40
C GLY A 159 -18.07 -11.97 -1.06
N TYR A 160 -18.17 -10.91 -0.25
CA TYR A 160 -18.31 -9.54 -0.74
C TYR A 160 -17.21 -9.14 -1.74
N PHE A 161 -15.96 -9.43 -1.46
CA PHE A 161 -14.85 -9.21 -2.39
C PHE A 161 -14.65 -10.40 -3.32
N THR A 162 -14.89 -11.62 -2.88
CA THR A 162 -14.65 -12.85 -3.65
C THR A 162 -15.28 -12.80 -5.04
N TRP A 163 -16.57 -12.44 -5.15
CA TRP A 163 -17.24 -12.42 -6.45
C TRP A 163 -16.72 -11.31 -7.39
N ARG A 164 -16.29 -10.16 -6.82
CA ARG A 164 -15.69 -9.07 -7.58
C ARG A 164 -14.32 -9.45 -8.13
N LEU A 165 -13.51 -10.07 -7.28
CA LEU A 165 -12.21 -10.63 -7.67
C LEU A 165 -12.38 -11.70 -8.76
N ALA A 166 -13.38 -12.60 -8.60
CA ALA A 166 -13.66 -13.65 -9.58
C ALA A 166 -14.11 -13.10 -10.93
N ARG A 167 -14.87 -12.00 -10.96
CA ARG A 167 -15.18 -11.27 -12.21
C ARG A 167 -13.94 -10.65 -12.83
N GLN A 168 -13.08 -10.06 -12.00
CA GLN A 168 -11.88 -9.34 -12.45
C GLN A 168 -10.86 -10.29 -13.09
N VAL A 169 -10.61 -11.47 -12.50
CA VAL A 169 -9.69 -12.45 -13.08
C VAL A 169 -10.24 -13.15 -14.33
N GLY A 170 -11.56 -13.02 -14.60
CA GLY A 170 -12.23 -13.63 -15.73
C GLY A 170 -12.32 -15.17 -15.65
N PRO A 171 -12.92 -15.81 -16.66
CA PRO A 171 -13.19 -17.25 -16.63
C PRO A 171 -11.93 -18.12 -16.69
N ALA A 172 -10.81 -17.61 -17.17
CA ALA A 172 -9.52 -18.30 -17.20
C ALA A 172 -8.75 -18.20 -15.89
N GLY A 173 -9.11 -17.25 -15.01
CA GLY A 173 -8.52 -17.08 -13.68
C GLY A 173 -9.22 -17.92 -12.61
N THR A 174 -8.66 -17.90 -11.41
CA THR A 174 -9.24 -18.63 -10.26
C THR A 174 -9.15 -17.75 -9.01
N VAL A 175 -10.23 -17.72 -8.22
CA VAL A 175 -10.21 -17.17 -6.87
C VAL A 175 -10.30 -18.30 -5.86
N LEU A 176 -9.38 -18.31 -4.90
CA LEU A 176 -9.42 -19.19 -3.73
C LEU A 176 -10.06 -18.38 -2.59
N ALA A 177 -11.31 -18.66 -2.26
CA ALA A 177 -11.98 -18.10 -1.11
C ALA A 177 -11.55 -18.86 0.14
N VAL A 178 -10.84 -18.20 1.02
CA VAL A 178 -10.22 -18.80 2.22
C VAL A 178 -10.89 -18.24 3.45
N ASP A 179 -11.41 -19.11 4.32
CA ASP A 179 -12.01 -18.71 5.59
C ASP A 179 -11.81 -19.79 6.65
N LEU A 180 -11.75 -19.37 7.92
CA LEU A 180 -11.66 -20.27 9.07
C LEU A 180 -12.99 -21.01 9.31
N GLN A 181 -14.10 -20.33 9.02
CA GLN A 181 -15.45 -20.78 9.31
C GLN A 181 -16.10 -21.43 8.08
N GLN A 182 -16.49 -22.70 8.18
CA GLN A 182 -17.21 -23.37 7.09
C GLN A 182 -18.50 -22.66 6.70
N ALA A 183 -19.23 -22.14 7.69
CA ALA A 183 -20.46 -21.39 7.45
C ALA A 183 -20.27 -20.14 6.58
N MET A 184 -19.09 -19.48 6.66
CA MET A 184 -18.76 -18.36 5.77
C MET A 184 -18.48 -18.88 4.35
N LEU A 185 -17.74 -19.97 4.19
CA LEU A 185 -17.50 -20.56 2.86
C LEU A 185 -18.82 -20.98 2.19
N ASP A 186 -19.79 -21.50 2.96
CA ASP A 186 -21.12 -21.83 2.44
C ASP A 186 -21.84 -20.55 1.94
N ARG A 187 -21.70 -19.43 2.64
CA ARG A 187 -22.21 -18.12 2.19
C ARG A 187 -21.50 -17.60 0.94
N VAL A 188 -20.18 -17.74 0.87
CA VAL A 188 -19.45 -17.43 -0.36
C VAL A 188 -19.99 -18.23 -1.54
N ALA A 189 -20.26 -19.53 -1.36
CA ALA A 189 -20.81 -20.38 -2.41
C ALA A 189 -22.17 -19.88 -2.92
N ASP A 190 -23.05 -19.45 -2.00
CA ASP A 190 -24.35 -18.85 -2.37
C ASP A 190 -24.15 -17.55 -3.15
N THR A 191 -23.28 -16.67 -2.65
CA THR A 191 -22.96 -15.39 -3.32
C THR A 191 -22.41 -15.61 -4.72
N VAL A 192 -21.43 -16.48 -4.88
CA VAL A 192 -20.81 -16.81 -6.16
C VAL A 192 -21.82 -17.37 -7.14
N LYS A 193 -22.71 -18.26 -6.69
CA LYS A 193 -23.81 -18.82 -7.48
C LYS A 193 -24.79 -17.74 -7.93
N GLN A 194 -25.18 -16.81 -7.05
CA GLN A 194 -26.06 -15.68 -7.41
C GLN A 194 -25.47 -14.80 -8.51
N HIS A 195 -24.14 -14.67 -8.55
CA HIS A 195 -23.42 -13.91 -9.58
C HIS A 195 -23.09 -14.75 -10.84
N GLY A 196 -23.48 -16.02 -10.90
CA GLY A 196 -23.25 -16.88 -12.07
C GLY A 196 -21.77 -17.21 -12.31
N LEU A 197 -20.94 -17.20 -11.27
CA LEU A 197 -19.50 -17.44 -11.37
C LEU A 197 -19.17 -18.91 -11.07
N ALA A 198 -18.18 -19.47 -11.80
CA ALA A 198 -17.76 -20.88 -11.66
C ALA A 198 -16.24 -20.99 -11.37
N ASN A 199 -15.54 -19.89 -11.29
CA ASN A 199 -14.07 -19.83 -11.15
C ASN A 199 -13.60 -19.57 -9.70
N VAL A 200 -14.43 -19.93 -8.71
CA VAL A 200 -14.11 -19.83 -7.28
C VAL A 200 -13.94 -21.20 -6.68
N ARG A 201 -12.90 -21.38 -5.88
CA ARG A 201 -12.63 -22.57 -5.07
C ARG A 201 -12.64 -22.20 -3.60
N PHE A 202 -13.14 -23.09 -2.75
CA PHE A 202 -13.29 -22.87 -1.31
C PHE A 202 -12.19 -23.58 -0.56
N VAL A 203 -11.52 -22.88 0.34
CA VAL A 203 -10.41 -23.40 1.14
C VAL A 203 -10.68 -23.11 2.60
N ARG A 204 -10.87 -24.14 3.41
CA ARG A 204 -10.98 -23.96 4.85
C ARG A 204 -9.58 -23.84 5.47
N SER A 205 -9.26 -22.65 6.00
CA SER A 205 -8.02 -22.38 6.71
C SER A 205 -8.03 -22.93 8.14
N THR A 206 -6.92 -22.79 8.81
CA THR A 206 -6.80 -22.82 10.26
C THR A 206 -6.39 -21.45 10.77
N GLU A 207 -6.33 -21.26 12.09
CA GLU A 207 -5.82 -20.00 12.67
C GLU A 207 -4.35 -19.70 12.30
N LYS A 208 -3.60 -20.72 11.88
CA LYS A 208 -2.14 -20.64 11.63
C LYS A 208 -1.73 -20.88 10.18
N ASP A 209 -2.63 -21.37 9.36
CA ASP A 209 -2.26 -21.79 8.00
C ASP A 209 -3.41 -21.52 7.02
N PRO A 210 -3.20 -20.70 5.98
CA PRO A 210 -4.22 -20.41 4.97
C PRO A 210 -4.52 -21.61 4.06
N LYS A 211 -3.74 -22.70 4.16
CA LYS A 211 -3.88 -23.91 3.33
C LYS A 211 -3.76 -23.66 1.82
N LEU A 212 -3.00 -22.66 1.46
CA LEU A 212 -2.74 -22.32 0.06
C LEU A 212 -1.59 -23.13 -0.51
N PRO A 213 -1.67 -23.55 -1.79
CA PRO A 213 -0.57 -24.22 -2.47
C PRO A 213 0.66 -23.31 -2.58
N ALA A 214 1.87 -23.88 -2.42
CA ALA A 214 3.09 -23.09 -2.53
C ALA A 214 3.29 -22.55 -3.95
N ARG A 215 3.79 -21.29 -4.07
CA ARG A 215 4.19 -20.63 -5.32
C ARG A 215 3.13 -20.68 -6.44
N SER A 216 1.86 -20.55 -6.06
CA SER A 216 0.74 -20.69 -6.99
C SER A 216 -0.16 -19.45 -7.08
N ILE A 217 0.00 -18.49 -6.18
CA ILE A 217 -0.87 -17.34 -6.04
C ILE A 217 -0.20 -16.08 -6.61
N ASP A 218 -0.90 -15.37 -7.48
CA ASP A 218 -0.44 -14.09 -8.03
C ASP A 218 -0.70 -12.95 -7.04
N ILE A 219 -1.87 -12.97 -6.38
CA ILE A 219 -2.26 -11.95 -5.42
C ILE A 219 -2.95 -12.62 -4.23
N VAL A 220 -2.46 -12.36 -3.03
CA VAL A 220 -3.19 -12.61 -1.80
C VAL A 220 -3.86 -11.32 -1.38
N PHE A 221 -5.17 -11.36 -1.23
CA PHE A 221 -6.02 -10.24 -0.82
C PHE A 221 -6.61 -10.53 0.57
N ILE A 222 -6.43 -9.60 1.50
CA ILE A 222 -6.91 -9.69 2.88
C ILE A 222 -7.63 -8.39 3.19
N ALA A 223 -8.96 -8.43 3.32
CA ALA A 223 -9.76 -7.24 3.60
C ALA A 223 -10.56 -7.39 4.89
N HIS A 224 -10.37 -6.45 5.83
CA HIS A 224 -11.08 -6.39 7.11
C HIS A 224 -11.02 -7.69 7.93
N SER A 225 -9.92 -8.41 7.82
CA SER A 225 -9.73 -9.70 8.52
C SER A 225 -8.33 -9.88 9.12
N TYR A 226 -7.33 -9.13 8.66
CA TYR A 226 -5.97 -9.26 9.19
C TYR A 226 -5.91 -8.91 10.69
N HIS A 227 -6.69 -7.91 11.12
CA HIS A 227 -6.74 -7.49 12.52
C HIS A 227 -7.28 -8.60 13.46
N GLU A 228 -7.97 -9.61 12.93
CA GLU A 228 -8.53 -10.75 13.69
C GLU A 228 -7.58 -11.96 13.75
N PHE A 229 -6.47 -11.97 13.02
CA PHE A 229 -5.56 -13.13 13.02
C PHE A 229 -4.98 -13.40 14.40
N GLY A 230 -5.30 -14.58 14.98
CA GLY A 230 -4.79 -14.98 16.29
C GLY A 230 -3.30 -15.31 16.29
N ASP A 231 -2.77 -15.82 15.18
CA ASP A 231 -1.35 -16.12 14.96
C ASP A 231 -0.94 -15.55 13.58
N PRO A 232 -0.71 -14.22 13.49
CA PRO A 232 -0.40 -13.57 12.23
C PRO A 232 0.94 -14.03 11.63
N GLU A 233 1.93 -14.34 12.46
CA GLU A 233 3.25 -14.78 11.98
C GLU A 233 3.15 -16.08 11.20
N SER A 234 2.50 -17.12 11.80
CA SER A 234 2.30 -18.41 11.13
C SER A 234 1.42 -18.27 9.88
N MET A 235 0.35 -17.48 9.94
CA MET A 235 -0.54 -17.25 8.80
C MET A 235 0.21 -16.57 7.66
N MET A 236 0.97 -15.51 7.93
CA MET A 236 1.71 -14.75 6.93
C MET A 236 2.91 -15.51 6.36
N GLU A 237 3.53 -16.42 7.11
CA GLU A 237 4.50 -17.37 6.55
C GLU A 237 3.85 -18.27 5.48
N GLY A 238 2.65 -18.80 5.75
CA GLY A 238 1.85 -19.54 4.78
C GLY A 238 1.51 -18.70 3.54
N VAL A 239 1.12 -17.45 3.73
CA VAL A 239 0.88 -16.46 2.64
C VAL A 239 2.14 -16.27 1.81
N ARG A 240 3.27 -15.96 2.42
CA ARG A 240 4.54 -15.74 1.74
C ARG A 240 4.98 -16.96 0.92
N ARG A 241 4.83 -18.16 1.48
CA ARG A 241 5.13 -19.42 0.79
C ARG A 241 4.23 -19.66 -0.42
N SER A 242 2.98 -19.20 -0.39
CA SER A 242 2.00 -19.41 -1.46
C SER A 242 2.19 -18.49 -2.65
N LEU A 243 2.77 -17.31 -2.45
CA LEU A 243 2.97 -16.33 -3.50
C LEU A 243 4.00 -16.81 -4.55
N LYS A 244 3.69 -16.57 -5.80
CA LYS A 244 4.64 -16.71 -6.93
C LYS A 244 5.76 -15.66 -6.82
N PRO A 245 6.90 -15.86 -7.48
CA PRO A 245 7.86 -14.77 -7.70
C PRO A 245 7.17 -13.57 -8.35
N GLY A 246 7.29 -12.38 -7.75
CA GLY A 246 6.57 -11.17 -8.17
C GLY A 246 5.10 -11.11 -7.75
N GLY A 247 4.61 -12.10 -7.00
CA GLY A 247 3.28 -12.06 -6.41
C GLY A 247 3.14 -10.98 -5.34
N ARG A 248 1.93 -10.49 -5.13
CA ARG A 248 1.63 -9.36 -4.25
C ARG A 248 0.72 -9.75 -3.12
N LEU A 249 0.95 -9.14 -1.95
CA LEU A 249 0.04 -9.16 -0.82
C LEU A 249 -0.70 -7.82 -0.76
N VAL A 250 -2.00 -7.85 -0.66
CA VAL A 250 -2.87 -6.68 -0.50
C VAL A 250 -3.55 -6.75 0.85
N ILE A 251 -3.35 -5.74 1.68
CA ILE A 251 -4.04 -5.57 2.98
C ILE A 251 -4.97 -4.37 2.88
N VAL A 252 -6.24 -4.58 3.18
CA VAL A 252 -7.26 -3.53 3.27
C VAL A 252 -7.87 -3.56 4.66
N GLU A 253 -7.67 -2.50 5.44
CA GLU A 253 -8.20 -2.41 6.80
C GLU A 253 -8.84 -1.06 7.07
N TYR A 254 -9.88 -1.00 7.90
CA TYR A 254 -10.39 0.29 8.36
C TYR A 254 -9.32 1.07 9.10
N ALA A 255 -9.16 2.32 8.72
CA ALA A 255 -8.08 3.17 9.20
C ALA A 255 -8.43 3.85 10.53
N LYS A 256 -7.58 3.72 11.54
CA LYS A 256 -7.73 4.42 12.83
C LYS A 256 -7.75 5.94 12.67
N GLU A 257 -6.96 6.45 11.73
CA GLU A 257 -6.79 7.88 11.46
C GLU A 257 -7.98 8.49 10.72
N LYS A 258 -8.85 7.66 10.14
CA LYS A 258 -10.00 8.13 9.34
C LYS A 258 -11.28 8.12 10.19
N LYS A 259 -11.78 9.31 10.49
CA LYS A 259 -12.97 9.48 11.37
C LYS A 259 -14.24 8.81 10.83
N LEU A 260 -14.37 8.72 9.52
CA LEU A 260 -15.54 8.13 8.84
C LEU A 260 -15.51 6.60 8.76
N ALA A 261 -14.43 5.95 9.21
CA ALA A 261 -14.36 4.49 9.18
C ALA A 261 -15.44 3.87 10.09
N PRO A 262 -16.36 3.05 9.55
CA PRO A 262 -17.59 2.64 10.23
C PRO A 262 -17.41 1.45 11.18
N ALA A 263 -16.23 1.28 11.74
CA ALA A 263 -15.89 0.16 12.62
C ALA A 263 -15.46 0.66 14.01
N SER A 264 -15.54 -0.20 15.03
CA SER A 264 -14.99 0.08 16.35
C SER A 264 -13.46 0.17 16.32
N THR A 265 -12.86 0.76 17.34
CA THR A 265 -11.39 0.92 17.41
C THR A 265 -10.64 -0.41 17.32
N LEU A 266 -11.22 -1.50 17.84
CA LEU A 266 -10.63 -2.84 17.83
C LEU A 266 -10.55 -3.45 16.42
N HIS A 267 -11.47 -3.06 15.53
CA HIS A 267 -11.52 -3.49 14.13
C HIS A 267 -10.87 -2.49 13.16
N LYS A 268 -10.05 -1.59 13.69
CA LYS A 268 -9.27 -0.62 12.90
C LYS A 268 -7.80 -0.85 13.11
N MET A 269 -7.04 -0.60 12.07
CA MET A 269 -5.58 -0.56 12.15
C MET A 269 -5.05 0.77 11.66
N SER A 270 -4.01 1.27 12.33
CA SER A 270 -3.25 2.39 11.78
C SER A 270 -2.34 1.90 10.65
N PHE A 271 -1.92 2.84 9.81
CA PHE A 271 -0.94 2.56 8.78
C PHE A 271 0.35 1.96 9.38
N ASP A 272 0.78 2.51 10.52
CA ASP A 272 1.98 2.07 11.23
C ASP A 272 1.85 0.66 11.81
N GLU A 273 0.70 0.33 12.38
CA GLU A 273 0.45 -1.02 12.89
C GLU A 273 0.54 -2.06 11.79
N ILE A 274 -0.11 -1.82 10.63
CA ILE A 274 -0.05 -2.78 9.53
C ILE A 274 1.40 -3.00 9.08
N ARG A 275 2.16 -1.93 8.87
CA ARG A 275 3.53 -2.03 8.39
C ARG A 275 4.47 -2.67 9.41
N SER A 276 4.38 -2.25 10.68
CA SER A 276 5.24 -2.77 11.75
C SER A 276 5.05 -4.26 11.99
N GLU A 277 3.87 -4.80 11.68
CA GLU A 277 3.60 -6.23 11.74
C GLU A 277 4.01 -6.94 10.44
N ILE A 278 3.69 -6.40 9.26
CA ILE A 278 3.86 -7.10 7.98
C ILE A 278 5.33 -7.09 7.49
N GLU A 279 6.03 -5.96 7.62
CA GLU A 279 7.39 -5.85 7.07
C GLU A 279 8.42 -6.79 7.72
N PRO A 280 8.40 -7.03 9.05
CA PRO A 280 9.29 -8.03 9.68
C PRO A 280 9.05 -9.47 9.20
N MET A 281 7.85 -9.77 8.70
CA MET A 281 7.49 -11.10 8.18
C MET A 281 8.00 -11.36 6.74
N GLY A 282 8.88 -10.49 6.22
CA GLY A 282 9.54 -10.68 4.92
C GLY A 282 8.81 -10.05 3.73
N PHE A 283 7.99 -9.05 4.01
CA PHE A 283 7.34 -8.24 2.99
C PHE A 283 7.92 -6.83 2.93
N GLU A 284 7.76 -6.15 1.81
CA GLU A 284 8.15 -4.77 1.59
C GLU A 284 6.98 -4.00 1.00
N LEU A 285 6.66 -2.84 1.58
CA LEU A 285 5.58 -1.99 1.05
C LEU A 285 5.99 -1.44 -0.33
N ASP A 286 5.21 -1.80 -1.35
CA ASP A 286 5.34 -1.29 -2.71
C ASP A 286 4.59 0.04 -2.87
N ARG A 287 3.28 0.05 -2.59
CA ARG A 287 2.44 1.25 -2.69
C ARG A 287 1.25 1.24 -1.75
N MET A 288 0.69 2.42 -1.51
CA MET A 288 -0.57 2.62 -0.80
C MET A 288 -1.63 3.18 -1.75
N LEU A 289 -2.87 2.72 -1.58
CA LEU A 289 -4.06 3.26 -2.24
C LEU A 289 -4.62 4.40 -1.39
N ASP A 290 -4.17 5.64 -1.64
CA ASP A 290 -4.46 6.81 -0.81
C ASP A 290 -5.83 7.44 -1.05
N PHE A 291 -6.55 6.99 -2.07
CA PHE A 291 -7.88 7.48 -2.44
C PHE A 291 -9.03 6.90 -1.61
N LEU A 292 -8.80 5.78 -0.89
CA LEU A 292 -9.85 5.12 -0.10
C LEU A 292 -10.29 6.02 1.06
N PRO A 293 -11.60 6.29 1.24
CA PRO A 293 -12.05 7.28 2.21
C PRO A 293 -12.00 6.79 3.66
N THR A 294 -12.15 5.49 3.90
CA THR A 294 -12.32 4.91 5.24
C THR A 294 -11.25 3.88 5.62
N GLN A 295 -10.45 3.45 4.65
CA GLN A 295 -9.53 2.32 4.79
C GLN A 295 -8.09 2.73 4.46
N HIS A 296 -7.14 1.93 4.92
CA HIS A 296 -5.82 1.77 4.32
C HIS A 296 -5.87 0.62 3.32
N GLY A 297 -5.40 0.85 2.10
CA GLY A 297 -5.15 -0.18 1.10
C GLY A 297 -3.65 -0.23 0.84
N LEU A 298 -2.98 -1.29 1.30
CA LEU A 298 -1.52 -1.43 1.22
C LEU A 298 -1.16 -2.61 0.34
N ILE A 299 -0.27 -2.40 -0.60
CA ILE A 299 0.23 -3.44 -1.51
C ILE A 299 1.69 -3.70 -1.16
N PHE A 300 2.00 -4.96 -0.88
CA PHE A 300 3.33 -5.42 -0.53
C PHE A 300 3.85 -6.43 -1.54
N THR A 301 5.16 -6.51 -1.68
CA THR A 301 5.90 -7.55 -2.38
C THR A 301 6.71 -8.39 -1.40
N VAL A 302 7.08 -9.61 -1.78
CA VAL A 302 7.98 -10.46 -0.99
C VAL A 302 9.41 -9.96 -1.19
N ARG A 303 10.17 -9.81 -0.09
CA ARG A 303 11.60 -9.48 -0.10
C ARG A 303 12.46 -10.61 -0.65
#